data_d5ed0fb3989bd892601c6878c65c1393
#
_entry.id   d5ed0fb3989bd892601c6878c65c1393
#
_cell.length_a   1.000
_cell.length_b   1.000
_cell.length_c   1.000
_cell.angle_alpha   90.00
_cell.angle_beta   90.00
_cell.angle_gamma   90.00
#
_symmetry.space_group_name_H-M   'P 1'
#
loop_
_entity.id
_entity.type
_entity.pdbx_description
1 polymer ?
#
loop_
_entity_poly.entity_id
_entity_poly.type
_entity_poly.pdbx_seq_one_letter_code
_entity_poly.pdbx_strand_id
1 'polypeptide(L)'
;MKEKMQLELNGTNVIAENERAGKASSLFWPWCGANVSLLALSYGSFFLGFGISFWQATLAAVLGTVLSFLLVGLSSIAGKKSSAPTMVLSRAVFGVKGNIVPGLLSYLIFVGWETVLVSLATLATGTIFIRIGHINHDLAMVIGFALAVSLTIYGGVLGHKVIMRLQKYLTLVTVFATLIYIALTIDQVNWESVSAIPSGNTQAFIGALIFGITGIGLGWVNAAADYSRYLPRTTSSKSVVGWTVLGASFVPIILVIYGAALSGSDPKLNEAIAMDPIGALTTILPTWYLAIFALIAILGLVGGAILDLYSSGLTLISIGLPVKRHIAAIIDGAVMLFGTIYIVWIADNFFYPFQGFLITLGVPIATWSAIFVTDVLLRKHAYSEEDLYSESGRYGSWNKRSLSIMAIGTFIGWGFVTNTFASWLSWQGYLLFIIGGKEGSWAFANVGVLLALAIGGGGHYLLARKEIKAREAF
;
A
#
# COMPACT_ATOMS: atom_id res chain seq x y z
N MET A 1 -28.95 -9.26 20.01
CA MET A 1 -27.98 -10.21 20.60
C MET A 1 -26.59 -9.62 20.42
N LYS A 2 -25.89 -9.22 21.50
CA LYS A 2 -24.53 -8.66 21.43
C LYS A 2 -23.60 -9.78 20.97
N GLU A 3 -23.21 -9.79 19.70
CA GLU A 3 -22.06 -10.61 19.26
C GLU A 3 -20.86 -10.19 20.13
N LYS A 4 -20.41 -11.08 21.00
CA LYS A 4 -19.19 -10.91 21.76
C LYS A 4 -18.08 -10.64 20.75
N MET A 5 -17.26 -9.61 20.97
CA MET A 5 -16.00 -9.40 20.25
C MET A 5 -15.15 -10.66 20.42
N GLN A 6 -15.22 -11.57 19.47
CA GLN A 6 -14.43 -12.80 19.47
C GLN A 6 -13.13 -12.49 18.70
N LEU A 7 -12.01 -12.76 19.35
CA LEU A 7 -10.73 -12.80 18.67
C LEU A 7 -10.83 -13.83 17.53
N GLU A 8 -10.32 -13.44 16.36
CA GLU A 8 -10.27 -14.36 15.21
C GLU A 8 -9.31 -15.51 15.52
N LEU A 9 -9.81 -16.73 15.35
CA LEU A 9 -9.02 -17.95 15.49
C LEU A 9 -8.34 -18.36 14.18
N ASN A 10 -8.84 -17.85 13.04
CA ASN A 10 -8.25 -18.09 11.72
C ASN A 10 -6.93 -17.31 11.58
N GLY A 11 -5.84 -18.05 11.51
CA GLY A 11 -4.54 -17.54 11.15
C GLY A 11 -4.25 -17.73 9.67
N THR A 12 -3.20 -18.45 9.39
CA THR A 12 -2.80 -18.81 8.02
C THR A 12 -3.57 -20.01 7.43
N ASN A 13 -4.45 -20.64 8.20
CA ASN A 13 -5.27 -21.78 7.74
C ASN A 13 -6.21 -21.39 6.60
N VAL A 14 -6.65 -22.39 5.86
CA VAL A 14 -7.72 -22.26 4.87
C VAL A 14 -9.05 -22.01 5.59
N ILE A 15 -9.83 -21.06 5.07
CA ILE A 15 -11.14 -20.72 5.63
C ILE A 15 -12.15 -21.83 5.26
N ALA A 16 -12.85 -22.36 6.26
CA ALA A 16 -13.86 -23.39 6.07
C ALA A 16 -15.04 -22.88 5.20
N GLU A 17 -15.66 -23.75 4.40
CA GLU A 17 -16.72 -23.35 3.46
C GLU A 17 -17.93 -22.69 4.16
N ASN A 18 -18.27 -23.12 5.38
CA ASN A 18 -19.35 -22.51 6.18
C ASN A 18 -19.02 -21.11 6.71
N GLU A 19 -17.76 -20.71 6.72
CA GLU A 19 -17.32 -19.36 7.11
C GLU A 19 -17.20 -18.42 5.89
N ARG A 20 -17.30 -18.96 4.68
CA ARG A 20 -17.19 -18.22 3.43
C ARG A 20 -18.53 -17.62 3.06
N ALA A 21 -18.77 -16.47 3.64
CA ALA A 21 -20.00 -15.73 3.43
C ALA A 21 -19.66 -14.28 3.08
N GLY A 22 -20.16 -13.78 1.99
CA GLY A 22 -19.94 -12.40 1.59
C GLY A 22 -20.25 -12.19 0.12
N LYS A 23 -20.29 -10.94 -0.26
CA LYS A 23 -20.48 -10.52 -1.65
C LYS A 23 -19.20 -9.86 -2.13
N ALA A 24 -18.90 -9.96 -3.43
CA ALA A 24 -17.76 -9.25 -4.02
C ALA A 24 -17.76 -7.73 -3.69
N SER A 25 -18.97 -7.13 -3.62
CA SER A 25 -19.13 -5.73 -3.26
C SER A 25 -18.66 -5.38 -1.84
N SER A 26 -18.52 -6.35 -0.93
CA SER A 26 -17.98 -6.09 0.40
C SER A 26 -16.49 -5.75 0.38
N LEU A 27 -15.77 -6.10 -0.70
CA LEU A 27 -14.36 -5.72 -0.90
C LEU A 27 -14.19 -4.21 -1.13
N PHE A 28 -15.25 -3.49 -1.53
CA PHE A 28 -15.19 -2.05 -1.66
C PHE A 28 -14.74 -1.37 -0.35
N TRP A 29 -15.28 -1.80 0.78
CA TRP A 29 -15.09 -1.13 2.06
C TRP A 29 -13.66 -1.17 2.61
N PRO A 30 -12.96 -2.32 2.70
CA PRO A 30 -11.59 -2.33 3.17
C PRO A 30 -10.66 -1.59 2.22
N TRP A 31 -10.84 -1.74 0.90
CA TRP A 31 -10.01 -1.07 -0.08
C TRP A 31 -10.25 0.44 -0.15
N CYS A 32 -11.50 0.88 -0.03
CA CYS A 32 -11.79 2.31 0.08
C CYS A 32 -11.29 2.88 1.41
N GLY A 33 -11.52 2.17 2.52
CA GLY A 33 -11.09 2.61 3.86
C GLY A 33 -9.58 2.70 4.01
N ALA A 34 -8.82 1.80 3.36
CA ALA A 34 -7.36 1.84 3.35
C ALA A 34 -6.80 3.08 2.62
N ASN A 35 -7.53 3.58 1.63
CA ASN A 35 -7.02 4.58 0.70
C ASN A 35 -7.73 5.94 0.79
N VAL A 36 -8.87 6.03 1.49
CA VAL A 36 -9.56 7.29 1.76
C VAL A 36 -8.90 7.99 2.95
N SER A 37 -7.79 8.66 2.70
CA SER A 37 -7.08 9.41 3.72
C SER A 37 -6.68 10.78 3.20
N LEU A 38 -6.38 11.70 4.11
CA LEU A 38 -5.87 13.03 3.75
C LEU A 38 -4.51 12.96 3.05
N LEU A 39 -3.75 11.87 3.23
CA LEU A 39 -2.52 11.63 2.48
C LEU A 39 -2.77 11.59 0.96
N ALA A 40 -3.95 11.15 0.52
CA ALA A 40 -4.30 11.16 -0.90
C ALA A 40 -4.37 12.59 -1.48
N LEU A 41 -4.74 13.61 -0.68
CA LEU A 41 -4.63 15.01 -1.09
C LEU A 41 -3.17 15.42 -1.30
N SER A 42 -2.30 15.02 -0.37
CA SER A 42 -0.87 15.36 -0.44
C SER A 42 -0.16 14.70 -1.61
N TYR A 43 -0.63 13.54 -2.06
CA TYR A 43 -0.12 12.92 -3.29
C TYR A 43 -0.30 13.84 -4.52
N GLY A 44 -1.33 14.67 -4.55
CA GLY A 44 -1.49 15.67 -5.62
C GLY A 44 -0.27 16.59 -5.74
N SER A 45 0.24 17.09 -4.62
CA SER A 45 1.48 17.85 -4.53
C SER A 45 2.69 17.03 -5.01
N PHE A 46 2.82 15.78 -4.55
CA PHE A 46 3.93 14.91 -4.93
C PHE A 46 3.96 14.63 -6.44
N PHE A 47 2.79 14.47 -7.09
CA PHE A 47 2.72 14.33 -8.55
C PHE A 47 3.21 15.60 -9.26
N LEU A 48 2.81 16.78 -8.81
CA LEU A 48 3.30 18.05 -9.36
C LEU A 48 4.81 18.24 -9.15
N GLY A 49 5.34 17.68 -8.05
CA GLY A 49 6.78 17.70 -7.74
C GLY A 49 7.68 17.03 -8.80
N PHE A 50 7.12 16.24 -9.72
CA PHE A 50 7.83 15.73 -10.89
C PHE A 50 8.06 16.79 -11.98
N GLY A 51 7.57 18.03 -11.80
CA GLY A 51 7.70 19.09 -12.80
C GLY A 51 6.84 18.85 -14.02
N ILE A 52 5.63 18.36 -13.84
CA ILE A 52 4.63 18.07 -14.88
C ILE A 52 3.39 18.94 -14.71
N SER A 53 2.63 19.16 -15.80
CA SER A 53 1.39 19.93 -15.72
C SER A 53 0.32 19.20 -14.91
N PHE A 54 -0.69 19.96 -14.48
CA PHE A 54 -1.86 19.43 -13.78
C PHE A 54 -2.53 18.27 -14.54
N TRP A 55 -2.66 18.38 -15.86
CA TRP A 55 -3.28 17.34 -16.67
C TRP A 55 -2.42 16.08 -16.80
N GLN A 56 -1.10 16.25 -16.87
CA GLN A 56 -0.16 15.12 -16.82
C GLN A 56 -0.19 14.45 -15.44
N ALA A 57 -0.21 15.22 -14.34
CA ALA A 57 -0.34 14.72 -12.99
C ALA A 57 -1.64 13.94 -12.79
N THR A 58 -2.76 14.49 -13.27
CA THR A 58 -4.07 13.82 -13.27
C THR A 58 -4.02 12.48 -14.02
N LEU A 59 -3.48 12.46 -15.24
CA LEU A 59 -3.38 11.23 -16.04
C LEU A 59 -2.46 10.20 -15.37
N ALA A 60 -1.31 10.62 -14.84
CA ALA A 60 -0.39 9.74 -14.14
C ALA A 60 -1.01 9.16 -12.85
N ALA A 61 -1.75 9.97 -12.09
CA ALA A 61 -2.45 9.54 -10.90
C ALA A 61 -3.54 8.51 -11.21
N VAL A 62 -4.38 8.77 -12.22
CA VAL A 62 -5.44 7.84 -12.66
C VAL A 62 -4.84 6.52 -13.12
N LEU A 63 -3.89 6.57 -14.06
CA LEU A 63 -3.29 5.37 -14.62
C LEU A 63 -2.49 4.60 -13.57
N GLY A 64 -1.66 5.28 -12.77
CA GLY A 64 -0.85 4.65 -11.73
C GLY A 64 -1.70 3.95 -10.68
N THR A 65 -2.74 4.62 -10.20
CA THR A 65 -3.67 4.06 -9.22
C THR A 65 -4.43 2.86 -9.78
N VAL A 66 -5.06 3.01 -10.96
CA VAL A 66 -5.85 1.92 -11.56
C VAL A 66 -4.99 0.71 -11.90
N LEU A 67 -3.80 0.91 -12.49
CA LEU A 67 -2.90 -0.19 -12.86
C LEU A 67 -2.38 -0.95 -11.63
N SER A 68 -2.01 -0.24 -10.56
CA SER A 68 -1.55 -0.89 -9.34
C SER A 68 -2.67 -1.68 -8.66
N PHE A 69 -3.88 -1.12 -8.56
CA PHE A 69 -5.02 -1.83 -7.97
C PHE A 69 -5.61 -2.92 -8.89
N LEU A 70 -5.34 -2.88 -10.19
CA LEU A 70 -5.61 -4.01 -11.06
C LEU A 70 -4.76 -5.23 -10.64
N LEU A 71 -3.49 -5.05 -10.29
CA LEU A 71 -2.65 -6.13 -9.75
C LEU A 71 -3.22 -6.67 -8.43
N VAL A 72 -3.70 -5.80 -7.54
CA VAL A 72 -4.39 -6.20 -6.29
C VAL A 72 -5.65 -7.00 -6.59
N GLY A 73 -6.50 -6.52 -7.50
CA GLY A 73 -7.73 -7.20 -7.90
C GLY A 73 -7.46 -8.58 -8.51
N LEU A 74 -6.46 -8.70 -9.38
CA LEU A 74 -6.07 -9.97 -9.98
C LEU A 74 -5.54 -10.95 -8.93
N SER A 75 -4.74 -10.49 -7.98
CA SER A 75 -4.24 -11.29 -6.85
C SER A 75 -5.38 -11.74 -5.92
N SER A 76 -6.42 -10.92 -5.75
CA SER A 76 -7.62 -11.27 -4.96
C SER A 76 -8.37 -12.49 -5.50
N ILE A 77 -8.21 -12.83 -6.78
CA ILE A 77 -8.79 -14.05 -7.38
C ILE A 77 -8.26 -15.31 -6.68
N ALA A 78 -6.98 -15.32 -6.28
CA ALA A 78 -6.36 -16.44 -5.58
C ALA A 78 -7.02 -16.70 -4.22
N GLY A 79 -7.27 -15.64 -3.42
CA GLY A 79 -7.95 -15.74 -2.14
C GLY A 79 -9.37 -16.31 -2.27
N LYS A 80 -10.15 -15.80 -3.22
CA LYS A 80 -11.49 -16.30 -3.53
C LYS A 80 -11.47 -17.78 -3.96
N LYS A 81 -10.49 -18.21 -4.75
CA LYS A 81 -10.39 -19.59 -5.22
C LYS A 81 -9.95 -20.55 -4.11
N SER A 82 -9.01 -20.17 -3.26
CA SER A 82 -8.24 -21.10 -2.40
C SER A 82 -8.31 -20.79 -0.90
N SER A 83 -8.99 -19.74 -0.51
CA SER A 83 -9.32 -19.42 0.90
C SER A 83 -8.14 -19.29 1.89
N ALA A 84 -6.94 -19.09 1.40
CA ALA A 84 -5.75 -18.89 2.20
C ALA A 84 -5.22 -17.43 2.06
N PRO A 85 -4.43 -16.93 3.01
CA PRO A 85 -3.79 -15.63 2.90
C PRO A 85 -2.80 -15.54 1.74
N THR A 86 -2.52 -14.33 1.28
CA THR A 86 -1.67 -14.06 0.11
C THR A 86 -0.31 -14.73 0.20
N MET A 87 0.39 -14.57 1.32
CA MET A 87 1.72 -15.16 1.50
C MET A 87 1.70 -16.68 1.66
N VAL A 88 0.58 -17.28 2.09
CA VAL A 88 0.41 -18.74 2.03
C VAL A 88 0.25 -19.20 0.58
N LEU A 89 -0.58 -18.50 -0.21
CA LEU A 89 -0.78 -18.81 -1.64
C LEU A 89 0.50 -18.63 -2.46
N SER A 90 1.34 -17.68 -2.09
CA SER A 90 2.66 -17.45 -2.70
C SER A 90 3.61 -18.65 -2.57
N ARG A 91 3.40 -19.53 -1.57
CA ARG A 91 4.15 -20.80 -1.45
C ARG A 91 4.02 -21.70 -2.67
N ALA A 92 2.88 -21.66 -3.36
CA ALA A 92 2.69 -22.42 -4.59
C ALA A 92 3.64 -21.99 -5.72
N VAL A 93 4.13 -20.76 -5.65
CA VAL A 93 5.02 -20.15 -6.65
C VAL A 93 6.49 -20.30 -6.27
N PHE A 94 6.82 -20.10 -4.99
CA PHE A 94 8.20 -20.03 -4.50
C PHE A 94 8.65 -21.28 -3.74
N GLY A 95 7.72 -22.19 -3.46
CA GLY A 95 7.92 -23.34 -2.57
C GLY A 95 7.65 -22.96 -1.11
N VAL A 96 7.36 -23.95 -0.26
CA VAL A 96 6.93 -23.73 1.13
C VAL A 96 7.99 -22.97 1.93
N LYS A 97 9.27 -23.37 1.87
CA LYS A 97 10.40 -22.66 2.50
C LYS A 97 10.88 -21.47 1.66
N GLY A 98 10.93 -21.62 0.34
CA GLY A 98 11.39 -20.55 -0.55
C GLY A 98 10.59 -19.27 -0.42
N ASN A 99 9.33 -19.39 0.02
CA ASN A 99 8.43 -18.25 0.27
C ASN A 99 8.88 -17.35 1.43
N ILE A 100 9.85 -17.75 2.23
CA ILE A 100 10.44 -16.87 3.26
C ILE A 100 11.00 -15.60 2.63
N VAL A 101 11.60 -15.70 1.44
CA VAL A 101 12.19 -14.54 0.76
C VAL A 101 11.14 -13.48 0.40
N PRO A 102 10.10 -13.77 -0.41
CA PRO A 102 9.05 -12.79 -0.68
C PRO A 102 8.24 -12.43 0.57
N GLY A 103 8.08 -13.35 1.53
CA GLY A 103 7.40 -13.09 2.79
C GLY A 103 8.11 -12.04 3.66
N LEU A 104 9.43 -12.07 3.75
CA LEU A 104 10.20 -11.04 4.45
C LEU A 104 10.06 -9.67 3.76
N LEU A 105 10.11 -9.62 2.43
CA LEU A 105 9.89 -8.38 1.69
C LEU A 105 8.47 -7.85 1.89
N SER A 106 7.47 -8.72 1.87
CA SER A 106 6.08 -8.38 2.17
C SER A 106 5.93 -7.81 3.59
N TYR A 107 6.58 -8.44 4.56
CA TYR A 107 6.58 -7.96 5.95
C TYR A 107 7.19 -6.57 6.06
N LEU A 108 8.35 -6.34 5.44
CA LEU A 108 9.00 -5.02 5.42
C LEU A 108 8.13 -3.94 4.77
N ILE A 109 7.36 -4.27 3.72
CA ILE A 109 6.41 -3.34 3.10
C ILE A 109 5.31 -2.97 4.09
N PHE A 110 4.69 -3.92 4.77
CA PHE A 110 3.64 -3.63 5.75
C PHE A 110 4.14 -2.78 6.90
N VAL A 111 5.23 -3.19 7.56
CA VAL A 111 5.84 -2.44 8.66
C VAL A 111 6.22 -1.01 8.22
N GLY A 112 6.75 -0.88 7.00
CA GLY A 112 7.08 0.43 6.44
C GLY A 112 5.84 1.31 6.29
N TRP A 113 4.75 0.79 5.71
CA TRP A 113 3.51 1.54 5.55
C TRP A 113 2.81 1.82 6.89
N GLU A 114 2.77 0.87 7.82
CA GLU A 114 2.26 1.09 9.18
C GLU A 114 3.00 2.23 9.86
N THR A 115 4.34 2.20 9.80
CA THR A 115 5.21 3.26 10.34
C THR A 115 4.91 4.61 9.70
N VAL A 116 4.78 4.66 8.38
CA VAL A 116 4.43 5.87 7.63
C VAL A 116 3.08 6.43 8.08
N LEU A 117 2.05 5.61 8.10
CA LEU A 117 0.68 6.02 8.43
C LEU A 117 0.56 6.48 9.89
N VAL A 118 1.18 5.76 10.82
CA VAL A 118 1.17 6.12 12.26
C VAL A 118 2.03 7.35 12.53
N SER A 119 3.14 7.54 11.83
CA SER A 119 3.93 8.76 11.92
C SER A 119 3.14 9.98 11.45
N LEU A 120 2.47 9.88 10.30
CA LEU A 120 1.61 10.95 9.80
C LEU A 120 0.43 11.25 10.72
N ALA A 121 -0.20 10.21 11.30
CA ALA A 121 -1.27 10.38 12.29
C ALA A 121 -0.75 11.10 13.56
N THR A 122 0.46 10.77 13.99
CA THR A 122 1.14 11.44 15.11
C THR A 122 1.39 12.91 14.82
N LEU A 123 2.04 13.21 13.69
CA LEU A 123 2.37 14.59 13.28
C LEU A 123 1.10 15.44 13.10
N ALA A 124 0.10 14.91 12.39
CA ALA A 124 -1.17 15.61 12.18
C ALA A 124 -1.87 15.93 13.49
N THR A 125 -1.93 14.97 14.41
CA THR A 125 -2.57 15.16 15.73
C THR A 125 -1.79 16.18 16.55
N GLY A 126 -0.47 16.10 16.56
CA GLY A 126 0.39 17.05 17.25
C GLY A 126 0.19 18.47 16.75
N THR A 127 0.27 18.70 15.43
CA THR A 127 0.04 20.00 14.79
C THR A 127 -1.31 20.61 15.18
N ILE A 128 -2.37 19.79 15.19
CA ILE A 128 -3.72 20.29 15.51
C ILE A 128 -3.86 20.60 17.00
N PHE A 129 -3.33 19.76 17.89
CA PHE A 129 -3.36 20.02 19.34
C PHE A 129 -2.60 21.27 19.72
N ILE A 130 -1.50 21.58 19.05
CA ILE A 130 -0.79 22.84 19.23
C ILE A 130 -1.68 24.02 18.82
N ARG A 131 -2.34 23.93 17.67
CA ARG A 131 -3.16 25.03 17.11
C ARG A 131 -4.47 25.27 17.86
N ILE A 132 -5.15 24.23 18.32
CA ILE A 132 -6.45 24.35 19.01
C ILE A 132 -6.27 24.49 20.51
N GLY A 133 -5.39 23.69 21.10
CA GLY A 133 -5.27 23.55 22.56
C GLY A 133 -4.15 24.37 23.17
N HIS A 134 -3.33 25.05 22.37
CA HIS A 134 -2.11 25.73 22.82
C HIS A 134 -1.21 24.83 23.70
N ILE A 135 -1.24 23.51 23.42
CA ILE A 135 -0.47 22.49 24.13
C ILE A 135 0.98 22.60 23.71
N ASN A 136 1.90 22.38 24.63
CA ASN A 136 3.33 22.28 24.33
C ASN A 136 3.59 21.24 23.23
N HIS A 137 4.51 21.54 22.31
CA HIS A 137 4.84 20.73 21.15
C HIS A 137 5.13 19.26 21.52
N ASP A 138 6.03 19.04 22.48
CA ASP A 138 6.46 17.68 22.83
C ASP A 138 5.31 16.86 23.44
N LEU A 139 4.50 17.49 24.29
CA LEU A 139 3.33 16.84 24.87
C LEU A 139 2.28 16.52 23.79
N ALA A 140 2.06 17.43 22.83
CA ALA A 140 1.12 17.21 21.72
C ALA A 140 1.57 16.03 20.86
N MET A 141 2.87 15.93 20.54
CA MET A 141 3.45 14.80 19.79
C MET A 141 3.32 13.49 20.55
N VAL A 142 3.60 13.46 21.86
CA VAL A 142 3.47 12.26 22.70
C VAL A 142 2.01 11.80 22.76
N ILE A 143 1.05 12.71 22.90
CA ILE A 143 -0.38 12.36 22.92
C ILE A 143 -0.80 11.79 21.55
N GLY A 144 -0.41 12.46 20.45
CA GLY A 144 -0.69 12.00 19.09
C GLY A 144 -0.14 10.60 18.83
N PHE A 145 1.11 10.36 19.23
CA PHE A 145 1.78 9.07 19.14
C PHE A 145 1.04 8.00 19.95
N ALA A 146 0.74 8.27 21.21
CA ALA A 146 0.06 7.31 22.08
C ALA A 146 -1.32 6.92 21.52
N LEU A 147 -2.07 7.89 20.98
CA LEU A 147 -3.37 7.65 20.35
C LEU A 147 -3.22 6.81 19.07
N ALA A 148 -2.36 7.22 18.14
CA ALA A 148 -2.21 6.56 16.85
C ALA A 148 -1.71 5.12 17.02
N VAL A 149 -0.65 4.89 17.82
CA VAL A 149 -0.11 3.55 18.09
C VAL A 149 -1.13 2.66 18.79
N SER A 150 -1.78 3.17 19.86
CA SER A 150 -2.74 2.36 20.64
C SER A 150 -3.95 1.95 19.78
N LEU A 151 -4.50 2.87 18.98
CA LEU A 151 -5.65 2.58 18.11
C LEU A 151 -5.27 1.58 17.02
N THR A 152 -4.07 1.71 16.44
CA THR A 152 -3.59 0.80 15.39
C THR A 152 -3.39 -0.61 15.95
N ILE A 153 -2.68 -0.77 17.07
CA ILE A 153 -2.44 -2.08 17.69
C ILE A 153 -3.77 -2.70 18.12
N TYR A 154 -4.62 -1.93 18.79
CA TYR A 154 -5.94 -2.43 19.21
C TYR A 154 -6.77 -2.91 18.02
N GLY A 155 -6.85 -2.10 16.95
CA GLY A 155 -7.59 -2.44 15.74
C GLY A 155 -7.01 -3.66 15.01
N GLY A 156 -5.70 -3.76 14.87
CA GLY A 156 -5.01 -4.88 14.20
C GLY A 156 -5.12 -6.22 14.93
N VAL A 157 -5.27 -6.20 16.26
CA VAL A 157 -5.53 -7.39 17.07
C VAL A 157 -6.95 -7.95 16.84
N LEU A 158 -7.90 -7.11 16.43
CA LEU A 158 -9.29 -7.52 16.16
C LEU A 158 -9.36 -8.51 14.98
N GLY A 159 -10.43 -9.27 14.90
CA GLY A 159 -10.65 -10.25 13.84
C GLY A 159 -11.23 -9.63 12.58
N HIS A 160 -11.08 -10.37 11.46
CA HIS A 160 -11.52 -9.94 10.11
C HIS A 160 -12.94 -9.33 10.09
N LYS A 161 -13.93 -9.98 10.71
CA LYS A 161 -15.31 -9.49 10.74
C LYS A 161 -15.45 -8.11 11.39
N VAL A 162 -14.68 -7.86 12.47
CA VAL A 162 -14.69 -6.57 13.17
C VAL A 162 -13.98 -5.51 12.35
N ILE A 163 -12.84 -5.86 11.76
CA ILE A 163 -12.06 -4.97 10.89
C ILE A 163 -12.92 -4.54 9.69
N MET A 164 -13.59 -5.47 9.00
CA MET A 164 -14.47 -5.18 7.86
C MET A 164 -15.62 -4.23 8.23
N ARG A 165 -16.21 -4.43 9.41
CA ARG A 165 -17.26 -3.53 9.92
C ARG A 165 -16.69 -2.15 10.27
N LEU A 166 -15.54 -2.11 10.94
CA LEU A 166 -14.84 -0.88 11.31
C LEU A 166 -14.49 -0.07 10.05
N GLN A 167 -13.88 -0.70 9.06
CA GLN A 167 -13.52 -0.06 7.78
C GLN A 167 -14.72 0.60 7.09
N LYS A 168 -15.88 -0.05 7.11
CA LYS A 168 -17.09 0.53 6.55
C LYS A 168 -17.47 1.85 7.23
N TYR A 169 -17.48 1.90 8.56
CA TYR A 169 -17.83 3.12 9.28
C TYR A 169 -16.75 4.19 9.18
N LEU A 170 -15.48 3.81 9.29
CA LEU A 170 -14.36 4.72 9.09
C LEU A 170 -14.42 5.37 7.70
N THR A 171 -14.62 4.56 6.65
CA THR A 171 -14.77 5.06 5.27
C THR A 171 -15.91 6.08 5.16
N LEU A 172 -17.10 5.78 5.70
CA LEU A 172 -18.25 6.69 5.60
C LEU A 172 -17.97 8.01 6.31
N VAL A 173 -17.42 7.97 7.53
CA VAL A 173 -17.09 9.17 8.30
C VAL A 173 -16.02 10.00 7.60
N THR A 174 -14.96 9.34 7.12
CA THR A 174 -13.84 10.02 6.44
C THR A 174 -14.30 10.65 5.12
N VAL A 175 -15.07 9.92 4.30
CA VAL A 175 -15.62 10.46 3.04
C VAL A 175 -16.50 11.68 3.31
N PHE A 176 -17.44 11.59 4.26
CA PHE A 176 -18.33 12.69 4.58
C PHE A 176 -17.56 13.94 5.04
N ALA A 177 -16.62 13.78 5.96
CA ALA A 177 -15.83 14.90 6.44
C ALA A 177 -14.87 15.43 5.35
N THR A 178 -14.32 14.58 4.49
CA THR A 178 -13.53 15.03 3.34
C THR A 178 -14.35 15.86 2.34
N LEU A 179 -15.63 15.52 2.15
CA LEU A 179 -16.53 16.36 1.34
C LEU A 179 -16.72 17.75 1.94
N ILE A 180 -16.81 17.85 3.29
CA ILE A 180 -16.85 19.16 3.98
C ILE A 180 -15.51 19.89 3.78
N TYR A 181 -14.37 19.19 3.88
CA TYR A 181 -13.05 19.77 3.58
C TYR A 181 -13.03 20.41 2.19
N ILE A 182 -13.44 19.65 1.17
CA ILE A 182 -13.52 20.14 -0.21
C ILE A 182 -14.42 21.38 -0.30
N ALA A 183 -15.61 21.34 0.31
CA ALA A 183 -16.55 22.47 0.30
C ALA A 183 -15.97 23.74 0.97
N LEU A 184 -15.12 23.58 1.98
CA LEU A 184 -14.48 24.70 2.69
C LEU A 184 -13.27 25.28 1.96
N THR A 185 -12.69 24.54 1.03
CA THR A 185 -11.42 24.92 0.38
C THR A 185 -11.53 25.07 -1.14
N ILE A 186 -12.70 24.80 -1.73
CA ILE A 186 -12.89 24.84 -3.19
C ILE A 186 -12.65 26.24 -3.78
N ASP A 187 -12.99 27.29 -3.04
CA ASP A 187 -12.79 28.69 -3.45
C ASP A 187 -11.30 29.11 -3.46
N GLN A 188 -10.41 28.26 -2.90
CA GLN A 188 -8.96 28.49 -2.90
C GLN A 188 -8.30 27.92 -4.15
N VAL A 189 -9.04 27.15 -4.96
CA VAL A 189 -8.54 26.63 -6.24
C VAL A 189 -8.50 27.73 -7.27
N ASN A 190 -7.31 28.13 -7.67
CA ASN A 190 -7.08 29.10 -8.74
C ASN A 190 -6.79 28.36 -10.06
N TRP A 191 -7.82 28.19 -10.86
CA TRP A 191 -7.72 27.47 -12.14
C TRP A 191 -6.79 28.13 -13.15
N GLU A 192 -6.58 29.43 -13.09
CA GLU A 192 -5.61 30.14 -13.94
C GLU A 192 -4.20 29.68 -13.59
N SER A 193 -3.83 29.70 -12.30
CA SER A 193 -2.52 29.21 -11.82
C SER A 193 -2.30 27.74 -12.15
N VAL A 194 -3.31 26.89 -11.87
CA VAL A 194 -3.27 25.44 -12.14
C VAL A 194 -3.07 25.15 -13.63
N SER A 195 -3.77 25.88 -14.51
CA SER A 195 -3.68 25.68 -15.96
C SER A 195 -2.38 26.23 -16.55
N ALA A 196 -1.76 27.17 -15.87
CA ALA A 196 -0.48 27.77 -16.28
C ALA A 196 0.74 26.89 -15.95
N ILE A 197 0.59 25.81 -15.14
CA ILE A 197 1.70 24.90 -14.83
C ILE A 197 2.21 24.26 -16.12
N PRO A 198 3.52 24.44 -16.44
CA PRO A 198 4.06 23.96 -17.71
C PRO A 198 4.08 22.44 -17.79
N SER A 199 3.97 21.92 -19.00
CA SER A 199 4.10 20.48 -19.24
C SER A 199 5.53 20.01 -19.04
N GLY A 200 5.69 18.92 -18.30
CA GLY A 200 6.96 18.22 -18.17
C GLY A 200 7.25 17.31 -19.36
N ASN A 201 8.48 16.81 -19.42
CA ASN A 201 8.91 15.87 -20.44
C ASN A 201 8.35 14.45 -20.18
N THR A 202 8.56 13.56 -21.16
CA THR A 202 8.10 12.16 -21.06
C THR A 202 8.70 11.41 -19.86
N GLN A 203 9.94 11.68 -19.52
CA GLN A 203 10.64 11.02 -18.43
C GLN A 203 10.03 11.40 -17.07
N ALA A 204 9.71 12.69 -16.88
CA ALA A 204 9.01 13.18 -15.69
C ALA A 204 7.61 12.57 -15.56
N PHE A 205 6.86 12.49 -16.67
CA PHE A 205 5.55 11.82 -16.69
C PHE A 205 5.64 10.33 -16.32
N ILE A 206 6.63 9.61 -16.88
CA ILE A 206 6.85 8.20 -16.54
C ILE A 206 7.25 8.05 -15.07
N GLY A 207 8.08 8.93 -14.54
CA GLY A 207 8.41 8.95 -13.11
C GLY A 207 7.19 9.14 -12.24
N ALA A 208 6.33 10.09 -12.56
CA ALA A 208 5.07 10.32 -11.88
C ALA A 208 4.12 9.10 -11.96
N LEU A 209 4.00 8.48 -13.14
CA LEU A 209 3.21 7.26 -13.31
C LEU A 209 3.72 6.12 -12.41
N ILE A 210 5.04 5.90 -12.38
CA ILE A 210 5.68 4.88 -11.55
C ILE A 210 5.49 5.20 -10.06
N PHE A 211 5.59 6.46 -9.66
CA PHE A 211 5.26 6.90 -8.31
C PHE A 211 3.81 6.54 -7.96
N GLY A 212 2.84 6.80 -8.86
CA GLY A 212 1.45 6.41 -8.66
C GLY A 212 1.25 4.90 -8.50
N ILE A 213 2.02 4.08 -9.23
CA ILE A 213 2.00 2.62 -9.09
C ILE A 213 2.56 2.19 -7.73
N THR A 214 3.74 2.68 -7.36
CA THR A 214 4.48 2.23 -6.17
C THR A 214 3.96 2.85 -4.88
N GLY A 215 3.62 4.12 -4.90
CA GLY A 215 3.20 4.89 -3.73
C GLY A 215 1.74 4.69 -3.33
N ILE A 216 0.88 4.16 -4.22
CA ILE A 216 -0.55 4.04 -3.92
C ILE A 216 -1.01 2.58 -3.79
N GLY A 217 -0.77 1.74 -4.80
CA GLY A 217 -1.43 0.42 -4.83
C GLY A 217 -0.51 -0.79 -4.79
N LEU A 218 0.75 -0.69 -5.25
CA LEU A 218 1.63 -1.85 -5.40
C LEU A 218 1.89 -2.56 -4.06
N GLY A 219 2.02 -1.81 -2.97
CA GLY A 219 2.19 -2.34 -1.63
C GLY A 219 1.01 -3.18 -1.11
N TRP A 220 -0.18 -3.06 -1.72
CA TRP A 220 -1.37 -3.81 -1.33
C TRP A 220 -1.52 -5.17 -2.03
N VAL A 221 -0.69 -5.47 -3.04
CA VAL A 221 -0.77 -6.75 -3.77
C VAL A 221 -0.54 -7.94 -2.84
N ASN A 222 0.33 -7.79 -1.85
CA ASN A 222 0.67 -8.81 -0.86
C ASN A 222 -0.39 -9.03 0.23
N ALA A 223 -1.42 -8.16 0.32
CA ALA A 223 -2.59 -8.33 1.18
C ALA A 223 -3.86 -8.79 0.43
N ALA A 224 -3.81 -8.87 -0.88
CA ALA A 224 -5.00 -8.99 -1.73
C ALA A 224 -5.91 -10.18 -1.40
N ALA A 225 -5.32 -11.36 -1.14
CA ALA A 225 -6.05 -12.56 -0.80
C ALA A 225 -6.54 -12.57 0.66
N ASP A 226 -5.93 -11.81 1.56
CA ASP A 226 -6.26 -11.79 2.99
C ASP A 226 -7.69 -11.33 3.24
N TYR A 227 -8.21 -10.45 2.39
CA TYR A 227 -9.57 -9.94 2.45
C TYR A 227 -10.54 -10.72 1.54
N SER A 228 -10.06 -11.29 0.44
CA SER A 228 -10.91 -12.04 -0.51
C SER A 228 -11.09 -13.52 -0.16
N ARG A 229 -10.28 -14.08 0.76
CA ARG A 229 -10.32 -15.49 1.16
C ARG A 229 -11.63 -15.93 1.83
N TYR A 230 -12.41 -14.97 2.33
CA TYR A 230 -13.72 -15.22 2.96
C TYR A 230 -14.89 -15.21 1.96
N LEU A 231 -14.64 -14.97 0.67
CA LEU A 231 -15.67 -15.00 -0.35
C LEU A 231 -16.01 -16.43 -0.78
N PRO A 232 -17.28 -16.73 -1.11
CA PRO A 232 -17.66 -18.01 -1.69
C PRO A 232 -16.88 -18.29 -2.98
N ARG A 233 -16.48 -19.53 -3.22
CA ARG A 233 -15.74 -19.96 -4.44
C ARG A 233 -16.51 -19.65 -5.72
N THR A 234 -17.84 -19.66 -5.65
CA THR A 234 -18.75 -19.35 -6.76
C THR A 234 -18.79 -17.88 -7.16
N THR A 235 -18.23 -16.99 -6.33
CA THR A 235 -18.19 -15.55 -6.61
C THR A 235 -17.45 -15.29 -7.93
N SER A 236 -18.01 -14.43 -8.79
CA SER A 236 -17.38 -14.07 -10.07
C SER A 236 -16.01 -13.42 -9.89
N SER A 237 -14.98 -13.93 -10.56
CA SER A 237 -13.63 -13.32 -10.54
C SER A 237 -13.64 -11.90 -11.09
N LYS A 238 -14.46 -11.61 -12.13
CA LYS A 238 -14.60 -10.25 -12.66
C LYS A 238 -15.17 -9.29 -11.61
N SER A 239 -16.18 -9.74 -10.84
CA SER A 239 -16.73 -8.94 -9.74
C SER A 239 -15.72 -8.72 -8.61
N VAL A 240 -14.91 -9.72 -8.26
CA VAL A 240 -13.84 -9.58 -7.26
C VAL A 240 -12.85 -8.50 -7.70
N VAL A 241 -12.33 -8.59 -8.93
CA VAL A 241 -11.42 -7.59 -9.49
C VAL A 241 -12.08 -6.21 -9.54
N GLY A 242 -13.29 -6.13 -10.10
CA GLY A 242 -13.99 -4.84 -10.28
C GLY A 242 -14.26 -4.12 -8.96
N TRP A 243 -14.74 -4.81 -7.94
CA TRP A 243 -15.00 -4.18 -6.63
C TRP A 243 -13.73 -3.83 -5.86
N THR A 244 -12.65 -4.61 -6.03
CA THR A 244 -11.34 -4.28 -5.48
C THR A 244 -10.80 -3.00 -6.11
N VAL A 245 -10.75 -2.94 -7.45
CA VAL A 245 -10.25 -1.77 -8.18
C VAL A 245 -11.10 -0.53 -7.90
N LEU A 246 -12.43 -0.66 -7.97
CA LEU A 246 -13.34 0.46 -7.72
C LEU A 246 -13.20 1.02 -6.30
N GLY A 247 -13.19 0.14 -5.28
CA GLY A 247 -13.05 0.54 -3.88
C GLY A 247 -11.74 1.27 -3.63
N ALA A 248 -10.65 0.73 -4.17
CA ALA A 248 -9.32 1.25 -3.93
C ALA A 248 -8.96 2.50 -4.76
N SER A 249 -9.63 2.74 -5.90
CA SER A 249 -9.23 3.78 -6.85
C SER A 249 -10.17 4.98 -6.87
N PHE A 250 -11.47 4.78 -6.71
CA PHE A 250 -12.47 5.82 -6.99
C PHE A 250 -12.27 7.07 -6.12
N VAL A 251 -12.26 6.91 -4.80
CA VAL A 251 -12.11 8.06 -3.90
C VAL A 251 -10.67 8.61 -3.92
N PRO A 252 -9.61 7.79 -3.82
CA PRO A 252 -8.25 8.29 -3.88
C PRO A 252 -7.94 9.11 -5.13
N ILE A 253 -8.38 8.70 -6.31
CA ILE A 253 -8.16 9.46 -7.54
C ILE A 253 -8.76 10.87 -7.44
N ILE A 254 -9.99 10.99 -6.94
CA ILE A 254 -10.64 12.29 -6.74
C ILE A 254 -9.82 13.16 -5.79
N LEU A 255 -9.34 12.59 -4.69
CA LEU A 255 -8.56 13.31 -3.69
C LEU A 255 -7.20 13.76 -4.23
N VAL A 256 -6.50 12.89 -4.98
CA VAL A 256 -5.22 13.24 -5.61
C VAL A 256 -5.39 14.38 -6.61
N ILE A 257 -6.42 14.32 -7.47
CA ILE A 257 -6.70 15.38 -8.45
C ILE A 257 -7.03 16.69 -7.74
N TYR A 258 -7.88 16.64 -6.70
CA TYR A 258 -8.22 17.81 -5.92
C TYR A 258 -7.01 18.39 -5.18
N GLY A 259 -6.19 17.53 -4.58
CA GLY A 259 -4.93 17.92 -3.95
C GLY A 259 -3.93 18.57 -4.92
N ALA A 260 -3.85 18.06 -6.16
CA ALA A 260 -3.05 18.68 -7.21
C ALA A 260 -3.59 20.06 -7.61
N ALA A 261 -4.92 20.23 -7.65
CA ALA A 261 -5.52 21.53 -7.91
C ALA A 261 -5.22 22.54 -6.79
N LEU A 262 -5.36 22.13 -5.52
CA LEU A 262 -5.02 22.99 -4.38
C LEU A 262 -3.52 23.37 -4.37
N SER A 263 -2.64 22.38 -4.48
CA SER A 263 -1.17 22.60 -4.46
C SER A 263 -0.69 23.39 -5.67
N GLY A 264 -1.31 23.19 -6.84
CA GLY A 264 -1.02 23.96 -8.05
C GLY A 264 -1.51 25.39 -8.01
N SER A 265 -2.44 25.71 -7.10
CA SER A 265 -2.97 27.06 -6.88
C SER A 265 -2.06 27.91 -5.99
N ASP A 266 -1.32 27.29 -5.08
CA ASP A 266 -0.45 27.97 -4.12
C ASP A 266 0.91 27.24 -3.98
N PRO A 267 2.00 27.80 -4.53
CA PRO A 267 3.34 27.24 -4.40
C PRO A 267 3.80 27.06 -2.94
N LYS A 268 3.39 27.97 -2.03
CA LYS A 268 3.76 27.86 -0.60
C LYS A 268 3.08 26.65 0.04
N LEU A 269 1.84 26.38 -0.29
CA LEU A 269 1.13 25.18 0.17
C LEU A 269 1.82 23.92 -0.37
N ASN A 270 2.23 23.94 -1.65
CA ASN A 270 2.95 22.83 -2.26
C ASN A 270 4.27 22.50 -1.55
N GLU A 271 5.07 23.52 -1.22
CA GLU A 271 6.31 23.37 -0.45
C GLU A 271 6.04 22.87 0.98
N ALA A 272 5.01 23.41 1.65
CA ALA A 272 4.65 23.00 3.00
C ALA A 272 4.20 21.54 3.07
N ILE A 273 3.47 21.03 2.06
CA ILE A 273 3.06 19.62 1.97
C ILE A 273 4.27 18.68 1.86
N ALA A 274 5.35 19.10 1.21
CA ALA A 274 6.57 18.28 1.13
C ALA A 274 7.23 18.09 2.51
N MET A 275 7.07 19.04 3.43
CA MET A 275 7.63 19.00 4.79
C MET A 275 6.68 18.31 5.79
N ASP A 276 5.40 18.66 5.77
CA ASP A 276 4.35 18.10 6.61
C ASP A 276 3.11 17.83 5.76
N PRO A 277 2.97 16.62 5.20
CA PRO A 277 1.92 16.29 4.24
C PRO A 277 0.48 16.53 4.73
N ILE A 278 0.24 16.40 6.04
CA ILE A 278 -1.09 16.52 6.61
C ILE A 278 -1.28 17.87 7.33
N GLY A 279 -0.28 18.29 8.10
CA GLY A 279 -0.36 19.55 8.86
C GLY A 279 -0.48 20.77 7.93
N ALA A 280 0.23 20.77 6.80
CA ALA A 280 0.12 21.83 5.80
C ALA A 280 -1.32 22.04 5.30
N LEU A 281 -2.10 20.97 5.12
CA LEU A 281 -3.49 21.04 4.69
C LEU A 281 -4.40 21.74 5.73
N THR A 282 -3.97 21.86 6.98
CA THR A 282 -4.71 22.57 8.02
C THR A 282 -4.61 24.08 7.88
N THR A 283 -3.56 24.61 7.23
CA THR A 283 -3.29 26.06 7.15
C THR A 283 -4.38 26.83 6.42
N ILE A 284 -5.08 26.17 5.52
CA ILE A 284 -6.15 26.71 4.69
C ILE A 284 -7.54 26.49 5.26
N LEU A 285 -7.66 25.97 6.50
CA LEU A 285 -8.94 25.63 7.14
C LEU A 285 -9.35 26.65 8.22
N PRO A 286 -10.66 26.89 8.37
CA PRO A 286 -11.17 27.66 9.50
C PRO A 286 -10.96 26.88 10.81
N THR A 287 -10.68 27.60 11.90
CA THR A 287 -10.33 27.01 13.22
C THR A 287 -11.37 26.02 13.74
N TRP A 288 -12.67 26.29 13.53
CA TRP A 288 -13.74 25.41 13.99
C TRP A 288 -13.70 24.01 13.34
N TYR A 289 -13.16 23.90 12.12
CA TYR A 289 -13.08 22.62 11.41
C TYR A 289 -11.85 21.81 11.79
N LEU A 290 -10.84 22.39 12.42
CA LEU A 290 -9.57 21.71 12.75
C LEU A 290 -9.76 20.46 13.62
N ALA A 291 -10.71 20.47 14.56
CA ALA A 291 -11.00 19.29 15.39
C ALA A 291 -11.60 18.14 14.56
N ILE A 292 -12.47 18.45 13.62
CA ILE A 292 -13.06 17.48 12.69
C ILE A 292 -11.97 16.95 11.75
N PHE A 293 -11.12 17.84 11.26
CA PHE A 293 -9.99 17.47 10.41
C PHE A 293 -9.01 16.54 11.14
N ALA A 294 -8.71 16.80 12.42
CA ALA A 294 -7.89 15.89 13.24
C ALA A 294 -8.50 14.49 13.30
N LEU A 295 -9.80 14.43 13.56
CA LEU A 295 -10.50 13.15 13.66
C LEU A 295 -10.40 12.34 12.37
N ILE A 296 -10.64 12.97 11.20
CA ILE A 296 -10.55 12.26 9.91
C ILE A 296 -9.12 11.91 9.53
N ALA A 297 -8.13 12.76 9.89
CA ALA A 297 -6.72 12.45 9.69
C ALA A 297 -6.34 11.17 10.45
N ILE A 298 -6.67 11.13 11.75
CA ILE A 298 -6.41 9.94 12.58
C ILE A 298 -7.16 8.73 12.03
N LEU A 299 -8.47 8.84 11.81
CA LEU A 299 -9.29 7.69 11.40
C LEU A 299 -8.88 7.14 10.04
N GLY A 300 -8.56 7.99 9.07
CA GLY A 300 -8.12 7.57 7.74
C GLY A 300 -6.75 6.87 7.76
N LEU A 301 -5.78 7.46 8.45
CA LEU A 301 -4.41 6.91 8.53
C LEU A 301 -4.36 5.65 9.39
N VAL A 302 -4.97 5.68 10.58
CA VAL A 302 -5.06 4.50 11.46
C VAL A 302 -5.88 3.39 10.81
N GLY A 303 -6.92 3.72 10.04
CA GLY A 303 -7.71 2.74 9.29
C GLY A 303 -6.85 1.92 8.32
N GLY A 304 -5.95 2.56 7.57
CA GLY A 304 -4.97 1.90 6.71
C GLY A 304 -3.99 1.05 7.52
N ALA A 305 -3.39 1.63 8.56
CA ALA A 305 -2.42 0.94 9.42
C ALA A 305 -2.99 -0.32 10.09
N ILE A 306 -4.28 -0.33 10.46
CA ILE A 306 -4.97 -1.51 10.99
C ILE A 306 -5.01 -2.66 9.97
N LEU A 307 -5.24 -2.34 8.69
CA LEU A 307 -5.24 -3.34 7.62
C LEU A 307 -3.86 -3.90 7.37
N ASP A 308 -2.84 -3.04 7.36
CA ASP A 308 -1.44 -3.47 7.24
C ASP A 308 -1.06 -4.38 8.41
N LEU A 309 -1.33 -3.98 9.65
CA LEU A 309 -1.01 -4.75 10.86
C LEU A 309 -1.74 -6.12 10.91
N TYR A 310 -2.94 -6.19 10.33
CA TYR A 310 -3.64 -7.47 10.17
C TYR A 310 -2.90 -8.40 9.20
N SER A 311 -2.47 -7.88 8.05
CA SER A 311 -1.82 -8.67 6.99
C SER A 311 -0.35 -8.97 7.31
N SER A 312 0.37 -8.07 7.97
CA SER A 312 1.74 -8.30 8.46
C SER A 312 1.80 -9.42 9.47
N GLY A 313 0.84 -9.44 10.42
CA GLY A 313 0.70 -10.54 11.37
C GLY A 313 0.48 -11.91 10.70
N LEU A 314 -0.34 -11.97 9.63
CA LEU A 314 -0.52 -13.19 8.82
C LEU A 314 0.79 -13.55 8.09
N THR A 315 1.50 -12.57 7.59
CA THR A 315 2.77 -12.75 6.88
C THR A 315 3.83 -13.33 7.81
N LEU A 316 4.00 -12.79 9.03
CA LEU A 316 4.94 -13.31 10.03
C LEU A 316 4.71 -14.79 10.34
N ILE A 317 3.45 -15.20 10.50
CA ILE A 317 3.11 -16.61 10.70
C ILE A 317 3.43 -17.42 9.45
N SER A 318 3.14 -16.89 8.27
CA SER A 318 3.36 -17.60 7.00
C SER A 318 4.84 -17.88 6.72
N ILE A 319 5.75 -17.04 7.21
CA ILE A 319 7.21 -17.24 7.09
C ILE A 319 7.82 -18.07 8.21
N GLY A 320 7.00 -18.54 9.17
CA GLY A 320 7.42 -19.52 10.16
C GLY A 320 7.41 -19.05 11.62
N LEU A 321 6.89 -17.87 11.94
CA LEU A 321 6.76 -17.44 13.35
C LEU A 321 5.68 -18.28 14.05
N PRO A 322 6.01 -19.13 15.06
CA PRO A 322 5.09 -20.11 15.64
C PRO A 322 4.21 -19.49 16.75
N VAL A 323 3.47 -18.42 16.42
CA VAL A 323 2.61 -17.71 17.39
C VAL A 323 1.19 -17.55 16.84
N LYS A 324 0.25 -17.26 17.72
CA LYS A 324 -1.12 -16.92 17.32
C LYS A 324 -1.15 -15.55 16.61
N ARG A 325 -2.09 -15.35 15.66
CA ARG A 325 -2.20 -14.13 14.86
C ARG A 325 -2.18 -12.84 15.70
N HIS A 326 -2.96 -12.77 16.77
CA HIS A 326 -3.00 -11.56 17.62
C HIS A 326 -1.67 -11.28 18.31
N ILE A 327 -0.86 -12.30 18.63
CA ILE A 327 0.49 -12.13 19.18
C ILE A 327 1.44 -11.63 18.10
N ALA A 328 1.34 -12.17 16.87
CA ALA A 328 2.11 -11.66 15.73
C ALA A 328 1.81 -10.17 15.48
N ALA A 329 0.55 -9.76 15.53
CA ALA A 329 0.15 -8.35 15.40
C ALA A 329 0.71 -7.46 16.53
N ILE A 330 0.83 -7.95 17.75
CA ILE A 330 1.44 -7.20 18.85
C ILE A 330 2.96 -7.04 18.64
N ILE A 331 3.63 -8.11 18.21
CA ILE A 331 5.08 -8.07 17.88
C ILE A 331 5.34 -7.05 16.79
N ASP A 332 4.54 -7.09 15.75
CA ASP A 332 4.64 -6.18 14.63
C ASP A 332 4.34 -4.73 15.05
N GLY A 333 3.28 -4.51 15.82
CA GLY A 333 2.97 -3.22 16.41
C GLY A 333 4.12 -2.64 17.25
N ALA A 334 4.92 -3.47 17.92
CA ALA A 334 6.12 -3.02 18.60
C ALA A 334 7.21 -2.56 17.63
N VAL A 335 7.39 -3.25 16.49
CA VAL A 335 8.35 -2.82 15.45
C VAL A 335 7.89 -1.49 14.83
N MET A 336 6.62 -1.37 14.49
CA MET A 336 5.99 -0.12 14.01
C MET A 336 6.21 1.04 15.00
N LEU A 337 6.02 0.80 16.30
CA LEU A 337 6.23 1.79 17.35
C LEU A 337 7.65 2.36 17.31
N PHE A 338 8.68 1.52 17.24
CA PHE A 338 10.08 1.97 17.15
C PHE A 338 10.35 2.71 15.83
N GLY A 339 9.79 2.25 14.72
CA GLY A 339 9.87 2.93 13.44
C GLY A 339 9.24 4.33 13.49
N THR A 340 8.08 4.45 14.15
CA THR A 340 7.41 5.75 14.33
C THR A 340 8.23 6.70 15.21
N ILE A 341 8.84 6.20 16.30
CA ILE A 341 9.76 7.02 17.12
C ILE A 341 10.91 7.56 16.27
N TYR A 342 11.50 6.72 15.43
CA TYR A 342 12.58 7.14 14.54
C TYR A 342 12.13 8.27 13.60
N ILE A 343 10.98 8.11 12.91
CA ILE A 343 10.48 9.09 11.94
C ILE A 343 10.09 10.40 12.61
N VAL A 344 9.45 10.36 13.79
CA VAL A 344 8.89 11.56 14.43
C VAL A 344 9.93 12.36 15.21
N TRP A 345 10.92 11.70 15.82
CA TRP A 345 11.86 12.38 16.74
C TRP A 345 13.33 12.31 16.35
N ILE A 346 13.72 11.45 15.38
CA ILE A 346 15.14 11.23 15.04
C ILE A 346 15.43 11.65 13.59
N ALA A 347 14.53 11.35 12.64
CA ALA A 347 14.73 11.69 11.25
C ALA A 347 14.63 13.21 11.02
N ASP A 348 15.45 13.76 10.10
CA ASP A 348 15.45 15.18 9.75
C ASP A 348 14.12 15.65 9.16
N ASN A 349 13.42 14.79 8.45
CA ASN A 349 12.08 15.03 7.87
C ASN A 349 11.38 13.70 7.56
N PHE A 350 10.07 13.77 7.30
CA PHE A 350 9.25 12.63 6.92
C PHE A 350 9.55 12.13 5.49
N PHE A 351 9.79 13.05 4.55
CA PHE A 351 9.79 12.75 3.11
C PHE A 351 10.94 11.83 2.69
N TYR A 352 12.15 12.05 3.21
CA TYR A 352 13.32 11.26 2.79
C TYR A 352 13.25 9.78 3.17
N PRO A 353 12.96 9.40 4.42
CA PRO A 353 12.73 8.00 4.76
C PRO A 353 11.62 7.36 3.94
N PHE A 354 10.51 8.08 3.72
CA PHE A 354 9.37 7.62 2.93
C PHE A 354 9.76 7.32 1.48
N GLN A 355 10.42 8.23 0.79
CA GLN A 355 10.87 8.03 -0.59
C GLN A 355 11.94 6.94 -0.69
N GLY A 356 12.90 6.94 0.22
CA GLY A 356 13.93 5.90 0.29
C GLY A 356 13.33 4.50 0.43
N PHE A 357 12.33 4.35 1.28
CA PHE A 357 11.54 3.13 1.46
C PHE A 357 10.81 2.71 0.19
N LEU A 358 10.04 3.62 -0.42
CA LEU A 358 9.25 3.32 -1.63
C LEU A 358 10.11 2.85 -2.79
N ILE A 359 11.24 3.53 -3.04
CA ILE A 359 12.14 3.19 -4.15
C ILE A 359 12.83 1.85 -3.89
N THR A 360 13.34 1.64 -2.68
CA THR A 360 14.10 0.43 -2.36
C THR A 360 13.24 -0.82 -2.39
N LEU A 361 12.08 -0.81 -1.74
CA LEU A 361 11.21 -1.98 -1.65
C LEU A 361 10.21 -2.09 -2.80
N GLY A 362 9.94 -0.99 -3.52
CA GLY A 362 9.06 -0.99 -4.68
C GLY A 362 9.53 -1.92 -5.79
N VAL A 363 10.83 -2.05 -6.02
CA VAL A 363 11.41 -2.92 -7.06
C VAL A 363 11.19 -4.41 -6.77
N PRO A 364 11.65 -4.98 -5.63
CA PRO A 364 11.46 -6.40 -5.36
C PRO A 364 9.98 -6.78 -5.21
N ILE A 365 9.13 -5.91 -4.65
CA ILE A 365 7.70 -6.18 -4.53
C ILE A 365 7.01 -6.12 -5.90
N ALA A 366 7.46 -5.26 -6.82
CA ALA A 366 6.99 -5.25 -8.20
C ALA A 366 7.30 -6.58 -8.91
N THR A 367 8.54 -7.07 -8.77
CA THR A 367 8.94 -8.35 -9.35
C THR A 367 8.09 -9.50 -8.80
N TRP A 368 7.94 -9.58 -7.47
CA TRP A 368 7.12 -10.58 -6.81
C TRP A 368 5.65 -10.50 -7.24
N SER A 369 5.08 -9.29 -7.26
CA SER A 369 3.68 -9.06 -7.65
C SER A 369 3.40 -9.57 -9.06
N ALA A 370 4.28 -9.26 -10.01
CA ALA A 370 4.14 -9.70 -11.39
C ALA A 370 4.27 -11.23 -11.54
N ILE A 371 5.19 -11.86 -10.81
CA ILE A 371 5.31 -13.32 -10.75
C ILE A 371 4.01 -13.94 -10.21
N PHE A 372 3.53 -13.46 -9.06
CA PHE A 372 2.36 -14.00 -8.38
C PHE A 372 1.08 -13.80 -9.21
N VAL A 373 0.85 -12.60 -9.74
CA VAL A 373 -0.31 -12.32 -10.62
C VAL A 373 -0.28 -13.21 -11.86
N THR A 374 0.88 -13.39 -12.49
CA THR A 374 1.03 -14.26 -13.66
C THR A 374 0.69 -15.71 -13.32
N ASP A 375 1.13 -16.21 -12.15
CA ASP A 375 0.78 -17.55 -11.67
C ASP A 375 -0.74 -17.70 -11.48
N VAL A 376 -1.38 -16.72 -10.81
CA VAL A 376 -2.84 -16.69 -10.59
C VAL A 376 -3.63 -16.75 -11.91
N LEU A 377 -3.16 -16.00 -12.92
CA LEU A 377 -3.81 -15.96 -14.25
C LEU A 377 -3.59 -17.22 -15.07
N LEU A 378 -2.45 -17.89 -14.91
CA LEU A 378 -2.14 -19.14 -15.58
C LEU A 378 -2.93 -20.32 -15.01
N ARG A 379 -3.33 -20.28 -13.74
CA ARG A 379 -4.05 -21.37 -13.07
C ARG A 379 -5.55 -21.34 -13.37
N LYS A 380 -6.05 -22.46 -13.83
CA LYS A 380 -7.49 -22.71 -14.03
C LYS A 380 -8.17 -23.16 -12.74
N HIS A 381 -7.50 -23.97 -11.95
CA HIS A 381 -8.02 -24.56 -10.70
C HIS A 381 -7.53 -23.80 -9.46
N ALA A 382 -8.14 -24.10 -8.31
CA ALA A 382 -7.68 -23.63 -7.01
C ALA A 382 -6.30 -24.22 -6.67
N TYR A 383 -5.56 -23.54 -5.81
CA TYR A 383 -4.35 -24.11 -5.23
C TYR A 383 -4.71 -25.29 -4.33
N SER A 384 -3.87 -26.34 -4.33
CA SER A 384 -4.06 -27.47 -3.41
C SER A 384 -3.80 -27.01 -1.99
N GLU A 385 -4.83 -27.11 -1.17
CA GLU A 385 -4.78 -26.66 0.23
C GLU A 385 -3.74 -27.44 1.04
N GLU A 386 -3.69 -28.76 0.88
CA GLU A 386 -2.75 -29.64 1.57
C GLU A 386 -1.29 -29.33 1.19
N ASP A 387 -1.03 -29.14 -0.11
CA ASP A 387 0.32 -28.94 -0.63
C ASP A 387 0.90 -27.54 -0.30
N LEU A 388 0.05 -26.57 0.06
CA LEU A 388 0.51 -25.25 0.53
C LEU A 388 1.25 -25.32 1.87
N TYR A 389 1.06 -26.40 2.64
CA TYR A 389 1.68 -26.59 3.95
C TYR A 389 2.67 -27.76 3.98
N SER A 390 2.79 -28.51 2.89
CA SER A 390 3.66 -29.70 2.80
C SER A 390 4.87 -29.44 1.93
N GLU A 391 6.06 -29.58 2.49
CA GLU A 391 7.33 -29.46 1.74
C GLU A 391 7.52 -30.58 0.71
N SER A 392 6.91 -31.75 0.95
CA SER A 392 6.91 -32.90 0.04
C SER A 392 5.77 -32.86 -0.98
N GLY A 393 4.87 -31.88 -0.86
CA GLY A 393 3.74 -31.69 -1.77
C GLY A 393 4.18 -31.17 -3.16
N ARG A 394 3.20 -30.99 -4.05
CA ARG A 394 3.43 -30.59 -5.48
C ARG A 394 4.16 -29.27 -5.64
N TYR A 395 4.18 -28.37 -4.64
CA TYR A 395 4.86 -27.09 -4.71
C TYR A 395 6.31 -27.15 -4.24
N GLY A 396 6.67 -28.22 -3.52
CA GLY A 396 8.02 -28.45 -3.02
C GLY A 396 8.49 -27.46 -1.96
N SER A 397 9.71 -27.67 -1.48
CA SER A 397 10.31 -26.81 -0.44
C SER A 397 10.84 -25.50 -1.03
N TRP A 398 11.57 -25.54 -2.14
CA TRP A 398 12.20 -24.40 -2.80
C TRP A 398 11.96 -24.41 -4.31
N ASN A 399 11.36 -23.35 -4.86
CA ASN A 399 11.28 -23.16 -6.30
C ASN A 399 12.39 -22.21 -6.77
N LYS A 400 13.55 -22.79 -7.11
CA LYS A 400 14.73 -22.04 -7.54
C LYS A 400 14.47 -21.15 -8.76
N ARG A 401 13.59 -21.58 -9.69
CA ARG A 401 13.24 -20.82 -10.89
C ARG A 401 12.55 -19.50 -10.53
N SER A 402 11.49 -19.54 -9.73
CA SER A 402 10.77 -18.33 -9.31
C SER A 402 11.64 -17.40 -8.49
N LEU A 403 12.49 -17.96 -7.60
CA LEU A 403 13.46 -17.19 -6.83
C LEU A 403 14.53 -16.54 -7.72
N SER A 404 15.02 -17.24 -8.75
CA SER A 404 15.97 -16.65 -9.71
C SER A 404 15.34 -15.52 -10.53
N ILE A 405 14.10 -15.69 -11.00
CA ILE A 405 13.37 -14.62 -11.70
C ILE A 405 13.23 -13.40 -10.80
N MET A 406 12.86 -13.62 -9.54
CA MET A 406 12.72 -12.57 -8.54
C MET A 406 14.04 -11.85 -8.27
N ALA A 407 15.14 -12.60 -8.11
CA ALA A 407 16.47 -12.05 -7.90
C ALA A 407 16.95 -11.22 -9.12
N ILE A 408 16.78 -11.74 -10.33
CA ILE A 408 17.17 -11.07 -11.57
C ILE A 408 16.35 -9.79 -11.78
N GLY A 409 15.01 -9.87 -11.62
CA GLY A 409 14.13 -8.71 -11.77
C GLY A 409 14.43 -7.62 -10.74
N THR A 410 14.70 -8.01 -9.50
CA THR A 410 15.11 -7.10 -8.43
C THR A 410 16.47 -6.46 -8.73
N PHE A 411 17.47 -7.26 -9.09
CA PHE A 411 18.80 -6.76 -9.42
C PHE A 411 18.74 -5.77 -10.59
N ILE A 412 18.14 -6.13 -11.71
CA ILE A 412 18.00 -5.24 -12.86
C ILE A 412 17.19 -4.00 -12.49
N GLY A 413 16.08 -4.17 -11.77
CA GLY A 413 15.22 -3.06 -11.36
C GLY A 413 15.96 -2.04 -10.48
N TRP A 414 16.71 -2.47 -9.47
CA TRP A 414 17.54 -1.57 -8.66
C TRP A 414 18.62 -0.84 -9.46
N GLY A 415 19.08 -1.46 -10.56
CA GLY A 415 20.01 -0.82 -11.48
C GLY A 415 19.45 0.39 -12.22
N PHE A 416 18.13 0.51 -12.34
CA PHE A 416 17.44 1.56 -13.10
C PHE A 416 16.52 2.44 -12.23
N VAL A 417 16.82 2.59 -10.94
CA VAL A 417 16.16 3.55 -10.04
C VAL A 417 17.18 4.48 -9.42
N THR A 418 16.75 5.70 -9.06
CA THR A 418 17.61 6.65 -8.33
C THR A 418 17.10 6.80 -6.91
N ASN A 419 17.99 6.62 -5.94
CA ASN A 419 17.68 6.79 -4.53
C ASN A 419 18.78 7.62 -3.87
N THR A 420 18.53 8.91 -3.72
CA THR A 420 19.44 9.89 -3.11
C THR A 420 18.99 10.36 -1.72
N PHE A 421 17.93 9.74 -1.18
CA PHE A 421 17.31 10.15 0.08
C PHE A 421 18.08 9.71 1.33
N ALA A 422 19.03 8.80 1.17
CA ALA A 422 20.00 8.45 2.19
C ALA A 422 21.31 8.01 1.51
N SER A 423 22.45 8.39 2.09
CA SER A 423 23.78 8.08 1.51
C SER A 423 24.02 6.59 1.31
N TRP A 424 23.54 5.75 2.24
CA TRP A 424 23.66 4.30 2.16
C TRP A 424 22.75 3.65 1.10
N LEU A 425 21.83 4.38 0.47
CA LEU A 425 20.98 3.93 -0.63
C LEU A 425 21.55 4.34 -2.01
N SER A 426 22.58 5.17 -2.05
CA SER A 426 23.14 5.72 -3.29
C SER A 426 23.78 4.70 -4.24
N TRP A 427 23.97 3.44 -3.79
CA TRP A 427 24.43 2.34 -4.64
C TRP A 427 23.41 1.97 -5.72
N GLN A 428 22.12 2.27 -5.54
CA GLN A 428 21.09 2.03 -6.55
C GLN A 428 21.36 2.86 -7.81
N GLY A 429 20.80 2.45 -8.95
CA GLY A 429 21.02 3.14 -10.22
C GLY A 429 22.33 2.79 -10.92
N TYR A 430 22.96 1.66 -10.56
CA TYR A 430 24.23 1.24 -11.13
C TYR A 430 24.16 0.83 -12.62
N LEU A 431 22.96 0.68 -13.21
CA LEU A 431 22.76 0.47 -14.64
C LEU A 431 22.28 1.72 -15.38
N LEU A 432 22.07 2.83 -14.71
CA LEU A 432 21.60 4.08 -15.33
C LEU A 432 22.57 4.60 -16.39
N PHE A 433 23.87 4.25 -16.32
CA PHE A 433 24.86 4.62 -17.35
C PHE A 433 24.44 4.19 -18.77
N ILE A 434 23.59 3.15 -18.90
CA ILE A 434 23.07 2.66 -20.18
C ILE A 434 22.09 3.68 -20.81
N ILE A 435 21.40 4.49 -20.00
CA ILE A 435 20.35 5.43 -20.43
C ILE A 435 20.65 6.88 -20.05
N GLY A 436 21.91 7.25 -19.91
CA GLY A 436 22.35 8.64 -19.68
C GLY A 436 22.92 8.95 -18.30
N GLY A 437 23.06 7.93 -17.43
CA GLY A 437 23.68 8.08 -16.11
C GLY A 437 22.72 8.63 -15.03
N LYS A 438 23.26 8.79 -13.82
CA LYS A 438 22.51 9.28 -12.66
C LYS A 438 22.13 10.77 -12.75
N GLU A 439 22.76 11.53 -13.63
CA GLU A 439 22.46 12.94 -13.94
C GLU A 439 21.62 13.07 -15.21
N GLY A 440 21.32 11.95 -15.88
CA GLY A 440 20.55 11.94 -17.12
C GLY A 440 19.05 12.16 -16.91
N SER A 441 18.34 12.47 -17.97
CA SER A 441 16.89 12.74 -17.93
C SER A 441 16.05 11.55 -17.46
N TRP A 442 16.57 10.32 -17.55
CA TRP A 442 15.91 9.10 -17.09
C TRP A 442 16.20 8.74 -15.63
N ALA A 443 17.10 9.44 -14.95
CA ALA A 443 17.55 9.10 -13.61
C ALA A 443 16.40 8.98 -12.61
N PHE A 444 15.50 9.96 -12.59
CA PHE A 444 14.37 10.01 -11.66
C PHE A 444 13.07 9.42 -12.21
N ALA A 445 13.09 8.89 -13.42
CA ALA A 445 11.94 8.18 -13.97
C ALA A 445 11.68 6.82 -13.29
N ASN A 446 12.68 6.27 -12.58
CA ASN A 446 12.58 5.00 -11.83
C ASN A 446 12.05 3.81 -12.67
N VAL A 447 12.43 3.76 -13.95
CA VAL A 447 11.95 2.74 -14.91
C VAL A 447 12.28 1.31 -14.48
N GLY A 448 13.18 1.15 -13.53
CA GLY A 448 13.50 -0.14 -12.90
C GLY A 448 12.30 -0.87 -12.34
N VAL A 449 11.26 -0.17 -11.87
CA VAL A 449 10.01 -0.78 -11.40
C VAL A 449 9.25 -1.45 -12.55
N LEU A 450 9.17 -0.78 -13.72
CA LEU A 450 8.51 -1.37 -14.89
C LEU A 450 9.30 -2.56 -15.45
N LEU A 451 10.62 -2.49 -15.43
CA LEU A 451 11.49 -3.61 -15.81
C LEU A 451 11.31 -4.79 -14.84
N ALA A 452 11.20 -4.53 -13.55
CA ALA A 452 10.94 -5.54 -12.52
C ALA A 452 9.59 -6.25 -12.75
N LEU A 453 8.54 -5.49 -13.06
CA LEU A 453 7.22 -6.05 -13.43
C LEU A 453 7.31 -6.89 -14.71
N ALA A 454 7.97 -6.39 -15.74
CA ALA A 454 8.12 -7.09 -17.03
C ALA A 454 8.93 -8.37 -16.90
N ILE A 455 10.05 -8.34 -16.19
CA ILE A 455 10.92 -9.53 -15.96
C ILE A 455 10.19 -10.54 -15.08
N GLY A 456 9.53 -10.08 -13.99
CA GLY A 456 8.78 -10.96 -13.11
C GLY A 456 7.64 -11.68 -13.84
N GLY A 457 6.77 -10.93 -14.49
CA GLY A 457 5.61 -11.48 -15.19
C GLY A 457 6.00 -12.27 -16.45
N GLY A 458 6.80 -11.66 -17.33
CA GLY A 458 7.25 -12.29 -18.57
C GLY A 458 8.13 -13.53 -18.31
N GLY A 459 9.08 -13.44 -17.39
CA GLY A 459 9.93 -14.57 -16.98
C GLY A 459 9.11 -15.73 -16.42
N HIS A 460 8.17 -15.46 -15.54
CA HIS A 460 7.30 -16.49 -14.98
C HIS A 460 6.38 -17.10 -16.05
N TYR A 461 5.78 -16.28 -16.92
CA TYR A 461 4.96 -16.78 -18.03
C TYR A 461 5.75 -17.73 -18.94
N LEU A 462 6.94 -17.33 -19.37
CA LEU A 462 7.74 -18.12 -20.32
C LEU A 462 8.27 -19.42 -19.70
N LEU A 463 8.73 -19.37 -18.45
CA LEU A 463 9.44 -20.46 -17.81
C LEU A 463 8.55 -21.40 -17.00
N ALA A 464 7.44 -20.92 -16.42
CA ALA A 464 6.61 -21.71 -15.52
C ALA A 464 5.31 -22.24 -16.15
N ARG A 465 4.80 -21.66 -17.25
CA ARG A 465 3.47 -22.00 -17.80
C ARG A 465 3.27 -23.47 -18.13
N LYS A 466 4.32 -24.16 -18.64
CA LYS A 466 4.22 -25.60 -18.99
C LYS A 466 4.11 -26.48 -17.74
N GLU A 467 4.88 -26.15 -16.72
CA GLU A 467 4.88 -26.84 -15.44
C GLU A 467 3.57 -26.65 -14.68
N ILE A 468 3.05 -25.41 -14.65
CA ILE A 468 1.74 -25.12 -14.03
C ILE A 468 0.66 -25.96 -14.69
N LYS A 469 0.58 -25.99 -16.02
CA LYS A 469 -0.40 -26.79 -16.75
C LYS A 469 -0.25 -28.29 -16.47
N ALA A 470 0.97 -28.79 -16.37
CA ALA A 470 1.21 -30.21 -16.04
C ALA A 470 0.79 -30.54 -14.61
N ARG A 471 1.04 -29.66 -13.64
CA ARG A 471 0.61 -29.82 -12.24
C ARG A 471 -0.88 -29.69 -12.02
N GLU A 472 -1.61 -29.07 -12.95
CA GLU A 472 -3.06 -28.94 -12.90
C GLU A 472 -3.81 -30.09 -13.60
N ALA A 473 -3.08 -30.93 -14.36
CA ALA A 473 -3.65 -32.08 -15.05
C ALA A 473 -3.89 -33.29 -14.10
N PHE A 474 -3.46 -33.17 -12.87
CA PHE A 474 -3.68 -34.12 -11.78
C PHE A 474 -4.53 -33.48 -10.71
#